data_b85d994729dbd89cd31c31f22a039652
#
_entry.id   b85d994729dbd89cd31c31f22a039652
#
_cell.length_a   1.000
_cell.length_b   1.000
_cell.length_c   1.000
_cell.angle_alpha   90.00
_cell.angle_beta   90.00
_cell.angle_gamma   90.00
#
_symmetry.space_group_name_H-M   'P 1'
#
loop_
_entity.id
_entity.type
_entity.pdbx_description
1 polymer ?
#
loop_
_entity_poly.entity_id
_entity_poly.type
_entity_poly.pdbx_seq_one_letter_code
_entity_poly.pdbx_strand_id
1 'polypeptide(L)'
;MNQEVSITKEQVQKEMKYFRRLFPIVRLLDGERLLRRNDGMEAEPVEIDAPEICHCYDLWKYSAPCKHCIALEAVRSRKEKCKLEIVGNDIYQVIARYLEMNGKPYVMELVHRLDEDALTDLEEKQYLIEQLTGYNEKLYQDVLTGVFNRRYYEEKVKNMWGPVGIAMMDLDNFKYYNDSYGHNVGDLALNSAAKVILSNIRKSDFLIRYGGDEFLLVLPGIRKDAFDKKLNQIQKQLHQTTLDGYPGISLSVSIGGVTTVEETVGIALERAD
;
A
#
# COMPACT_ATOMS: atom_id res chain seq x y z
N MET A 1 -20.95 -26.16 -12.66
CA MET A 1 -20.24 -27.14 -11.83
C MET A 1 -18.83 -27.27 -12.39
N ASN A 2 -17.89 -26.44 -11.92
CA ASN A 2 -16.47 -26.61 -12.26
C ASN A 2 -15.93 -27.72 -11.35
N GLN A 3 -15.54 -28.84 -11.94
CA GLN A 3 -14.78 -29.87 -11.23
C GLN A 3 -13.48 -29.25 -10.71
N GLU A 4 -13.34 -29.17 -9.41
CA GLU A 4 -12.06 -28.89 -8.74
C GLU A 4 -11.14 -30.08 -9.03
N VAL A 5 -10.28 -29.93 -10.02
CA VAL A 5 -9.27 -30.94 -10.35
C VAL A 5 -8.16 -30.79 -9.33
N SER A 6 -8.16 -31.67 -8.31
CA SER A 6 -7.02 -31.79 -7.39
C SER A 6 -5.81 -32.26 -8.19
N ILE A 7 -4.79 -31.42 -8.24
CA ILE A 7 -3.56 -31.68 -8.99
C ILE A 7 -2.59 -32.48 -8.11
N THR A 8 -1.94 -33.50 -8.66
CA THR A 8 -0.91 -34.26 -7.95
C THR A 8 0.43 -33.50 -7.93
N LYS A 9 1.30 -33.85 -6.96
CA LYS A 9 2.66 -33.28 -6.88
C LYS A 9 3.46 -33.51 -8.18
N GLU A 10 3.34 -34.68 -8.78
CA GLU A 10 4.02 -34.99 -10.03
C GLU A 10 3.52 -34.16 -11.21
N GLN A 11 2.23 -33.87 -11.26
CA GLN A 11 1.65 -33.01 -12.29
C GLN A 11 2.16 -31.55 -12.12
N VAL A 12 2.21 -31.03 -10.89
CA VAL A 12 2.76 -29.71 -10.62
C VAL A 12 4.24 -29.63 -11.00
N GLN A 13 5.04 -30.64 -10.66
CA GLN A 13 6.46 -30.70 -11.06
C GLN A 13 6.62 -30.71 -12.58
N LYS A 14 5.77 -31.44 -13.30
CA LYS A 14 5.79 -31.46 -14.76
C LYS A 14 5.41 -30.11 -15.36
N GLU A 15 4.39 -29.46 -14.83
CA GLU A 15 4.00 -28.10 -15.24
C GLU A 15 5.12 -27.09 -14.96
N MET A 16 5.72 -27.11 -13.76
CA MET A 16 6.84 -26.22 -13.42
C MET A 16 8.03 -26.40 -14.37
N LYS A 17 8.37 -27.68 -14.69
CA LYS A 17 9.44 -27.97 -15.66
C LYS A 17 9.14 -27.42 -17.05
N TYR A 18 7.87 -27.42 -17.46
CA TYR A 18 7.44 -26.82 -18.72
C TYR A 18 7.56 -25.30 -18.66
N PHE A 19 7.03 -24.66 -17.61
CA PHE A 19 7.06 -23.20 -17.47
C PHE A 19 8.47 -22.64 -17.30
N ARG A 20 9.42 -23.36 -16.69
CA ARG A 20 10.84 -22.98 -16.61
C ARG A 20 11.53 -22.83 -17.97
N ARG A 21 10.92 -23.30 -19.04
CA ARG A 21 11.41 -23.05 -20.42
C ARG A 21 10.94 -21.73 -20.98
N LEU A 22 9.88 -21.15 -20.38
CA LEU A 22 9.22 -19.95 -20.86
C LEU A 22 9.44 -18.75 -19.91
N PHE A 23 9.58 -19.03 -18.63
CA PHE A 23 9.72 -18.04 -17.57
C PHE A 23 11.06 -18.23 -16.85
N PRO A 24 11.88 -17.17 -16.74
CA PRO A 24 13.15 -17.21 -16.03
C PRO A 24 13.01 -17.66 -14.56
N ILE A 25 11.90 -17.32 -13.93
CA ILE A 25 11.63 -17.67 -12.54
C ILE A 25 10.25 -18.34 -12.45
N VAL A 26 10.25 -19.57 -11.95
CA VAL A 26 9.04 -20.36 -11.65
C VAL A 26 9.20 -20.93 -10.26
N ARG A 27 8.30 -20.57 -9.34
CA ARG A 27 8.35 -21.02 -7.95
C ARG A 27 6.99 -21.44 -7.45
N LEU A 28 6.98 -22.32 -6.45
CA LEU A 28 5.78 -22.78 -5.77
C LEU A 28 5.80 -22.24 -4.33
N LEU A 29 4.73 -21.58 -3.92
CA LEU A 29 4.57 -21.02 -2.58
C LEU A 29 3.49 -21.78 -1.82
N ASP A 30 3.72 -22.02 -0.54
CA ASP A 30 2.74 -22.64 0.35
C ASP A 30 1.63 -21.65 0.69
N GLY A 31 0.40 -21.97 0.31
CA GLY A 31 -0.76 -21.11 0.53
C GLY A 31 -1.18 -21.02 2.00
N GLU A 32 -0.99 -22.06 2.81
CA GLU A 32 -1.29 -21.99 4.24
C GLU A 32 -0.33 -21.03 4.94
N ARG A 33 0.96 -21.07 4.61
CA ARG A 33 1.95 -20.13 5.13
C ARG A 33 1.67 -18.69 4.68
N LEU A 34 1.25 -18.48 3.42
CA LEU A 34 0.83 -17.18 2.93
C LEU A 34 -0.36 -16.61 3.72
N LEU A 35 -1.32 -17.44 4.11
CA LEU A 35 -2.48 -17.04 4.90
C LEU A 35 -2.13 -16.69 6.35
N ARG A 36 -1.15 -17.41 6.94
CA ARG A 36 -0.65 -17.17 8.31
C ARG A 36 0.33 -16.01 8.43
N ARG A 37 0.61 -15.30 7.34
CA ARG A 37 1.59 -14.22 7.27
C ARG A 37 1.33 -13.06 8.26
N ASN A 38 0.10 -12.94 8.79
CA ASN A 38 -0.23 -12.02 9.86
C ASN A 38 0.41 -12.39 11.23
N ASP A 39 0.89 -13.63 11.37
CA ASP A 39 1.46 -14.15 12.63
C ASP A 39 2.99 -13.99 12.71
N GLY A 40 3.59 -13.17 11.85
CA GLY A 40 5.05 -12.98 11.80
C GLY A 40 5.83 -14.16 11.21
N MET A 41 5.15 -15.21 10.73
CA MET A 41 5.77 -16.35 10.04
C MET A 41 5.91 -16.07 8.55
N GLU A 42 7.12 -16.19 8.08
CA GLU A 42 7.52 -15.93 6.70
C GLU A 42 7.15 -17.10 5.78
N ALA A 43 6.67 -16.80 4.58
CA ALA A 43 6.39 -17.83 3.57
C ALA A 43 7.69 -18.21 2.89
N GLU A 44 8.28 -19.32 3.28
CA GLU A 44 9.40 -19.93 2.56
C GLU A 44 8.90 -20.61 1.29
N PRO A 45 9.67 -20.60 0.18
CA PRO A 45 9.36 -21.41 -0.97
C PRO A 45 9.39 -22.90 -0.59
N VAL A 46 8.43 -23.65 -1.10
CA VAL A 46 8.44 -25.11 -0.92
C VAL A 46 9.61 -25.66 -1.75
N GLU A 47 10.47 -26.47 -1.12
CA GLU A 47 11.60 -27.13 -1.78
C GLU A 47 11.14 -27.97 -2.98
N ILE A 48 11.22 -27.37 -4.15
CA ILE A 48 11.26 -28.06 -5.43
C ILE A 48 12.31 -27.31 -6.24
N ASP A 49 13.60 -27.67 -6.06
CA ASP A 49 14.74 -27.18 -6.84
C ASP A 49 14.81 -25.63 -7.03
N ALA A 50 14.59 -24.85 -5.98
CA ALA A 50 14.81 -23.41 -6.03
C ALA A 50 16.20 -23.08 -5.49
N PRO A 51 16.96 -22.16 -6.11
CA PRO A 51 18.14 -21.59 -5.50
C PRO A 51 17.72 -20.87 -4.19
N GLU A 52 18.64 -20.75 -3.25
CA GLU A 52 18.53 -20.23 -1.88
C GLU A 52 17.90 -18.84 -1.77
N ILE A 53 16.60 -18.74 -2.04
CA ILE A 53 15.79 -17.55 -1.80
C ILE A 53 15.00 -17.84 -0.52
N CYS A 54 15.44 -17.29 0.61
CA CYS A 54 14.84 -17.54 1.90
C CYS A 54 13.41 -16.99 2.01
N HIS A 55 13.10 -15.87 1.31
CA HIS A 55 11.79 -15.22 1.37
C HIS A 55 11.26 -14.86 -0.02
N CYS A 56 9.94 -14.87 -0.16
CA CYS A 56 9.33 -14.57 -1.46
C CYS A 56 9.63 -13.14 -1.97
N TYR A 57 9.93 -12.22 -1.08
CA TYR A 57 10.24 -10.82 -1.40
C TYR A 57 11.73 -10.56 -1.64
N ASP A 58 12.64 -11.49 -1.31
CA ASP A 58 14.07 -11.36 -1.60
C ASP A 58 14.33 -11.24 -3.11
N LEU A 59 13.45 -11.85 -3.91
CA LEU A 59 13.47 -11.72 -5.36
C LEU A 59 13.44 -10.25 -5.82
N TRP A 60 12.72 -9.40 -5.08
CA TRP A 60 12.56 -7.98 -5.37
C TRP A 60 13.58 -7.11 -4.64
N LYS A 61 14.54 -7.72 -3.91
CA LYS A 61 15.49 -7.01 -3.03
C LYS A 61 14.79 -6.15 -1.97
N TYR A 62 13.58 -6.57 -1.56
CA TYR A 62 12.86 -5.91 -0.47
C TYR A 62 13.29 -6.50 0.86
N SER A 63 13.39 -5.64 1.88
CA SER A 63 13.70 -6.05 3.27
C SER A 63 12.46 -6.45 4.07
N ALA A 64 11.29 -6.43 3.44
CA ALA A 64 10.01 -6.74 4.06
C ALA A 64 9.04 -7.31 3.03
N PRO A 65 7.98 -8.02 3.47
CA PRO A 65 6.95 -8.56 2.62
C PRO A 65 6.32 -7.51 1.69
N CYS A 66 6.02 -7.94 0.44
CA CYS A 66 5.37 -7.07 -0.54
C CYS A 66 4.08 -6.46 0.02
N LYS A 67 3.91 -5.14 -0.11
CA LYS A 67 2.67 -4.44 0.30
C LYS A 67 1.43 -5.00 -0.43
N HIS A 68 1.60 -5.43 -1.67
CA HIS A 68 0.60 -6.07 -2.53
C HIS A 68 1.10 -7.45 -2.93
N CYS A 69 0.78 -8.44 -2.12
CA CYS A 69 1.14 -9.82 -2.40
C CYS A 69 0.05 -10.47 -3.26
N ILE A 70 0.26 -10.53 -4.58
CA ILE A 70 -0.70 -11.19 -5.48
C ILE A 70 -0.82 -12.69 -5.22
N ALA A 71 0.22 -13.33 -4.67
CA ALA A 71 0.15 -14.72 -4.26
C ALA A 71 -0.89 -14.91 -3.13
N LEU A 72 -0.88 -14.02 -2.12
CA LEU A 72 -1.90 -14.03 -1.07
C LEU A 72 -3.31 -13.76 -1.62
N GLU A 73 -3.44 -12.83 -2.56
CA GLU A 73 -4.72 -12.54 -3.22
C GLU A 73 -5.20 -13.73 -4.05
N ALA A 74 -4.28 -14.46 -4.72
CA ALA A 74 -4.62 -15.67 -5.48
C ALA A 74 -5.15 -16.77 -4.56
N VAL A 75 -4.53 -16.98 -3.38
CA VAL A 75 -5.02 -17.93 -2.37
C VAL A 75 -6.41 -17.55 -1.88
N ARG A 76 -6.61 -16.29 -1.47
CA ARG A 76 -7.89 -15.81 -0.92
C ARG A 76 -9.03 -15.88 -1.92
N SER A 77 -8.77 -15.55 -3.17
CA SER A 77 -9.78 -15.53 -4.24
C SER A 77 -9.93 -16.87 -4.96
N ARG A 78 -8.99 -17.82 -4.78
CA ARG A 78 -8.86 -19.06 -5.56
C ARG A 78 -8.83 -18.81 -7.08
N LYS A 79 -8.23 -17.70 -7.49
CA LYS A 79 -8.16 -17.27 -8.90
C LYS A 79 -6.73 -16.89 -9.25
N GLU A 80 -6.40 -17.00 -10.52
CA GLU A 80 -5.17 -16.44 -11.05
C GLU A 80 -5.16 -14.91 -10.89
N LYS A 81 -3.99 -14.37 -10.56
CA LYS A 81 -3.71 -12.94 -10.44
C LYS A 81 -2.48 -12.59 -11.25
N CYS A 82 -2.49 -11.40 -11.80
CA CYS A 82 -1.34 -10.86 -12.54
C CYS A 82 -1.08 -9.43 -12.09
N LYS A 83 0.20 -9.06 -12.01
CA LYS A 83 0.63 -7.66 -11.82
C LYS A 83 1.89 -7.37 -12.62
N LEU A 84 2.15 -6.09 -12.80
CA LEU A 84 3.48 -5.60 -13.16
C LEU A 84 4.19 -5.14 -11.88
N GLU A 85 5.46 -5.51 -11.75
CA GLU A 85 6.34 -5.07 -10.66
C GLU A 85 7.51 -4.31 -11.25
N ILE A 86 7.79 -3.12 -10.70
CA ILE A 86 8.90 -2.27 -11.15
C ILE A 86 9.99 -2.33 -10.09
N VAL A 87 11.18 -2.80 -10.46
CA VAL A 87 12.36 -2.90 -9.59
C VAL A 87 13.52 -2.15 -10.23
N GLY A 88 13.78 -0.95 -9.73
CA GLY A 88 14.73 -0.04 -10.39
C GLY A 88 14.21 0.36 -11.78
N ASN A 89 14.98 0.04 -12.82
CA ASN A 89 14.62 0.29 -14.21
C ASN A 89 14.02 -0.93 -14.93
N ASP A 90 13.84 -2.05 -14.22
CA ASP A 90 13.32 -3.28 -14.79
C ASP A 90 11.82 -3.43 -14.51
N ILE A 91 11.07 -3.89 -15.50
CA ILE A 91 9.65 -4.23 -15.39
C ILE A 91 9.52 -5.75 -15.42
N TYR A 92 8.81 -6.29 -14.44
CA TYR A 92 8.52 -7.71 -14.34
C TYR A 92 7.03 -7.95 -14.44
N GLN A 93 6.62 -8.88 -15.28
CA GLN A 93 5.30 -9.48 -15.23
C GLN A 93 5.32 -10.62 -14.22
N VAL A 94 4.39 -10.58 -13.26
CA VAL A 94 4.23 -11.62 -12.24
C VAL A 94 2.84 -12.20 -12.34
N ILE A 95 2.75 -13.51 -12.56
CA ILE A 95 1.50 -14.25 -12.61
C ILE A 95 1.48 -15.19 -11.41
N ALA A 96 0.44 -15.10 -10.59
CA ALA A 96 0.22 -15.96 -9.42
C ALA A 96 -0.99 -16.86 -9.67
N ARG A 97 -0.75 -18.14 -9.91
CA ARG A 97 -1.78 -19.14 -10.21
C ARG A 97 -2.08 -19.98 -8.97
N TYR A 98 -3.33 -19.96 -8.52
CA TYR A 98 -3.81 -20.83 -7.45
C TYR A 98 -3.83 -22.30 -7.88
N LEU A 99 -3.36 -23.17 -7.00
CA LEU A 99 -3.37 -24.63 -7.17
C LEU A 99 -3.82 -25.29 -5.87
N GLU A 100 -4.49 -26.43 -5.98
CA GLU A 100 -4.81 -27.28 -4.83
C GLU A 100 -4.16 -28.64 -5.00
N MET A 101 -3.28 -29.02 -4.06
CA MET A 101 -2.63 -30.32 -4.02
C MET A 101 -2.97 -31.04 -2.71
N ASN A 102 -3.57 -32.24 -2.81
CA ASN A 102 -3.95 -33.03 -1.64
C ASN A 102 -4.76 -32.23 -0.59
N GLY A 103 -5.68 -31.37 -1.04
CA GLY A 103 -6.52 -30.54 -0.19
C GLY A 103 -5.81 -29.34 0.44
N LYS A 104 -4.56 -29.04 0.05
CA LYS A 104 -3.81 -27.88 0.52
C LYS A 104 -3.65 -26.84 -0.58
N PRO A 105 -3.77 -25.55 -0.23
CA PRO A 105 -3.59 -24.46 -1.17
C PRO A 105 -2.10 -24.21 -1.47
N TYR A 106 -1.79 -23.98 -2.72
CA TYR A 106 -0.49 -23.54 -3.21
C TYR A 106 -0.65 -22.43 -4.24
N VAL A 107 0.42 -21.69 -4.48
CA VAL A 107 0.49 -20.70 -5.57
C VAL A 107 1.73 -20.96 -6.40
N MET A 108 1.54 -21.16 -7.69
CA MET A 108 2.64 -21.14 -8.65
C MET A 108 2.83 -19.71 -9.14
N GLU A 109 4.00 -19.15 -8.85
CA GLU A 109 4.38 -17.85 -9.41
C GLU A 109 5.28 -18.03 -10.62
N LEU A 110 4.90 -17.34 -11.69
CA LEU A 110 5.64 -17.23 -12.92
C LEU A 110 6.09 -15.78 -13.05
N VAL A 111 7.40 -15.57 -13.16
CA VAL A 111 7.97 -14.21 -13.27
C VAL A 111 8.74 -14.10 -14.56
N HIS A 112 8.41 -13.10 -15.34
CA HIS A 112 9.09 -12.76 -16.57
C HIS A 112 9.54 -11.31 -16.52
N ARG A 113 10.84 -11.07 -16.80
CA ARG A 113 11.32 -9.72 -17.02
C ARG A 113 10.92 -9.29 -18.43
N LEU A 114 10.26 -8.17 -18.54
CA LEU A 114 9.99 -7.56 -19.84
C LEU A 114 11.30 -6.92 -20.31
N ASP A 115 12.03 -7.66 -21.13
CA ASP A 115 13.32 -7.22 -21.68
C ASP A 115 13.14 -6.07 -22.68
N GLU A 116 14.22 -5.32 -22.91
CA GLU A 116 14.26 -4.21 -23.85
C GLU A 116 13.84 -4.61 -25.27
N ASP A 117 14.12 -5.88 -25.67
CA ASP A 117 13.72 -6.44 -26.96
C ASP A 117 12.21 -6.75 -27.06
N ALA A 118 11.51 -6.89 -25.94
CA ALA A 118 10.06 -7.11 -25.92
C ALA A 118 9.26 -5.79 -25.95
N LEU A 119 9.91 -4.69 -25.57
CA LEU A 119 9.44 -3.34 -25.71
C LEU A 119 10.40 -2.71 -26.74
N THR A 120 9.95 -2.56 -27.95
CA THR A 120 10.75 -2.23 -29.14
C THR A 120 11.45 -0.87 -29.08
N ASP A 121 11.24 -0.08 -28.01
CA ASP A 121 11.89 1.22 -27.83
C ASP A 121 12.06 1.57 -26.34
N LEU A 122 13.21 2.16 -26.00
CA LEU A 122 13.47 2.74 -24.66
C LEU A 122 12.42 3.80 -24.28
N GLU A 123 11.92 4.53 -25.28
CA GLU A 123 10.87 5.53 -25.10
C GLU A 123 9.53 4.87 -24.70
N GLU A 124 9.16 3.72 -25.29
CA GLU A 124 7.94 2.99 -24.92
C GLU A 124 8.02 2.43 -23.50
N LYS A 125 9.19 1.92 -23.09
CA LYS A 125 9.42 1.45 -21.71
C LYS A 125 9.30 2.60 -20.73
N GLN A 126 9.97 3.72 -21.00
CA GLN A 126 9.89 4.92 -20.15
C GLN A 126 8.45 5.44 -20.09
N TYR A 127 7.76 5.52 -21.22
CA TYR A 127 6.36 5.90 -21.30
C TYR A 127 5.45 4.96 -20.50
N LEU A 128 5.66 3.63 -20.57
CA LEU A 128 4.89 2.66 -19.79
C LEU A 128 5.11 2.83 -18.29
N ILE A 129 6.37 3.03 -17.86
CA ILE A 129 6.70 3.30 -16.45
C ILE A 129 6.01 4.57 -15.98
N GLU A 130 6.09 5.64 -16.78
CA GLU A 130 5.44 6.93 -16.48
C GLU A 130 3.92 6.80 -16.43
N GLN A 131 3.32 6.06 -17.36
CA GLN A 131 1.87 5.80 -17.38
C GLN A 131 1.43 4.99 -16.15
N LEU A 132 2.14 3.91 -15.80
CA LEU A 132 1.83 3.08 -14.64
C LEU A 132 2.01 3.85 -13.33
N THR A 133 3.08 4.65 -13.23
CA THR A 133 3.35 5.50 -12.07
C THR A 133 2.31 6.62 -11.97
N GLY A 134 2.08 7.33 -13.08
CA GLY A 134 1.08 8.40 -13.14
C GLY A 134 -0.36 7.91 -12.97
N TYR A 135 -0.67 6.67 -13.41
CA TYR A 135 -1.97 6.06 -13.17
C TYR A 135 -2.17 5.74 -11.67
N ASN A 136 -1.15 5.18 -11.01
CA ASN A 136 -1.18 4.94 -9.57
C ASN A 136 -1.30 6.24 -8.76
N GLU A 137 -0.57 7.27 -9.13
CA GLU A 137 -0.69 8.60 -8.51
C GLU A 137 -2.10 9.15 -8.67
N LYS A 138 -2.64 9.16 -9.89
CA LYS A 138 -4.01 9.64 -10.16
C LYS A 138 -5.09 8.82 -9.42
N LEU A 139 -4.88 7.51 -9.22
CA LEU A 139 -5.83 6.66 -8.51
C LEU A 139 -5.85 6.90 -7.01
N TYR A 140 -4.71 7.24 -6.42
CA TYR A 140 -4.53 7.23 -4.96
C TYR A 140 -4.22 8.58 -4.36
N GLN A 141 -4.02 9.62 -5.15
CA GLN A 141 -3.82 10.98 -4.66
C GLN A 141 -5.12 11.78 -4.67
N ASP A 142 -5.27 12.67 -3.70
CA ASP A 142 -6.27 13.72 -3.71
C ASP A 142 -5.82 14.85 -4.65
N VAL A 143 -6.65 15.18 -5.61
CA VAL A 143 -6.33 16.13 -6.69
C VAL A 143 -6.01 17.53 -6.15
N LEU A 144 -6.64 17.93 -5.05
CA LEU A 144 -6.46 19.27 -4.47
C LEU A 144 -5.18 19.35 -3.65
N THR A 145 -4.97 18.41 -2.73
CA THR A 145 -3.92 18.50 -1.72
C THR A 145 -2.66 17.70 -2.06
N GLY A 146 -2.74 16.80 -3.03
CA GLY A 146 -1.64 15.89 -3.42
C GLY A 146 -1.31 14.80 -2.40
N VAL A 147 -1.98 14.76 -1.24
CA VAL A 147 -1.85 13.66 -0.28
C VAL A 147 -2.64 12.42 -0.75
N PHE A 148 -2.53 11.30 -0.06
CA PHE A 148 -3.34 10.15 -0.42
C PHE A 148 -4.84 10.43 -0.26
N ASN A 149 -5.67 9.81 -1.09
CA ASN A 149 -7.12 9.90 -1.00
C ASN A 149 -7.70 8.75 -0.17
N ARG A 150 -9.01 8.81 0.13
CA ARG A 150 -9.75 7.79 0.88
C ARG A 150 -9.64 6.39 0.25
N ARG A 151 -9.57 6.31 -1.09
CA ARG A 151 -9.40 5.03 -1.77
C ARG A 151 -8.08 4.35 -1.39
N TYR A 152 -6.99 5.11 -1.26
CA TYR A 152 -5.71 4.59 -0.79
C TYR A 152 -5.82 3.99 0.62
N TYR A 153 -6.56 4.65 1.51
CA TYR A 153 -6.83 4.10 2.85
C TYR A 153 -7.56 2.75 2.77
N GLU A 154 -8.69 2.68 2.05
CA GLU A 154 -9.51 1.45 1.98
C GLU A 154 -8.76 0.27 1.37
N GLU A 155 -7.95 0.50 0.33
CA GLU A 155 -7.27 -0.56 -0.40
C GLU A 155 -5.89 -0.92 0.17
N LYS A 156 -5.20 0.03 0.82
CA LYS A 156 -3.77 -0.11 1.17
C LYS A 156 -3.46 -0.05 2.66
N VAL A 157 -4.19 0.75 3.41
CA VAL A 157 -3.83 1.12 4.78
C VAL A 157 -4.74 0.45 5.82
N LYS A 158 -6.02 0.35 5.57
CA LYS A 158 -7.05 -0.15 6.49
C LYS A 158 -6.71 -1.51 7.14
N ASN A 159 -6.15 -2.42 6.36
CA ASN A 159 -5.79 -3.78 6.79
C ASN A 159 -4.33 -3.91 7.27
N MET A 160 -3.60 -2.80 7.40
CA MET A 160 -2.27 -2.84 7.98
C MET A 160 -2.37 -3.25 9.45
N TRP A 161 -1.51 -4.19 9.85
CA TRP A 161 -1.42 -4.71 11.22
C TRP A 161 -0.10 -4.30 11.86
N GLY A 162 -0.10 -4.10 13.16
CA GLY A 162 1.12 -3.91 13.96
C GLY A 162 1.15 -2.58 14.70
N PRO A 163 2.30 -2.24 15.32
CA PRO A 163 2.43 -0.99 16.06
C PRO A 163 2.21 0.21 15.16
N VAL A 164 1.18 1.00 15.45
CA VAL A 164 0.83 2.17 14.65
C VAL A 164 0.15 3.25 15.50
N GLY A 165 0.46 4.51 15.23
CA GLY A 165 -0.31 5.66 15.70
C GLY A 165 -1.25 6.13 14.59
N ILE A 166 -2.50 6.39 14.95
CA ILE A 166 -3.55 6.81 14.03
C ILE A 166 -4.22 8.04 14.61
N ALA A 167 -4.38 9.08 13.79
CA ALA A 167 -5.10 10.28 14.20
C ALA A 167 -6.04 10.75 13.10
N MET A 168 -7.30 10.97 13.48
CA MET A 168 -8.24 11.73 12.67
C MET A 168 -8.08 13.21 13.00
N MET A 169 -8.04 14.04 11.98
CA MET A 169 -7.86 15.50 12.06
C MET A 169 -8.95 16.17 11.24
N ASP A 170 -9.66 17.11 11.85
CA ASP A 170 -10.72 17.88 11.20
C ASP A 170 -10.34 19.38 11.25
N LEU A 171 -10.44 20.09 10.12
CA LEU A 171 -10.17 21.52 10.07
C LEU A 171 -11.30 22.30 10.73
N ASP A 172 -11.00 22.93 11.86
CA ASP A 172 -11.97 23.75 12.59
C ASP A 172 -12.47 24.92 11.72
N ASN A 173 -13.77 25.15 11.76
CA ASN A 173 -14.42 26.24 11.05
C ASN A 173 -14.27 26.21 9.51
N PHE A 174 -13.98 25.07 8.90
CA PHE A 174 -13.79 24.95 7.44
C PHE A 174 -14.99 25.48 6.66
N LYS A 175 -16.22 25.14 7.10
CA LYS A 175 -17.43 25.67 6.49
C LYS A 175 -17.48 27.20 6.54
N TYR A 176 -17.08 27.83 7.66
CA TYR A 176 -17.03 29.29 7.79
C TYR A 176 -16.05 29.88 6.78
N TYR A 177 -14.91 29.27 6.52
CA TYR A 177 -13.99 29.79 5.48
C TYR A 177 -14.64 29.74 4.10
N ASN A 178 -15.31 28.66 3.75
CA ASN A 178 -16.02 28.57 2.48
C ASN A 178 -17.16 29.59 2.34
N ASP A 179 -18.00 29.72 3.37
CA ASP A 179 -19.19 30.59 3.35
C ASP A 179 -18.81 32.05 3.37
N SER A 180 -17.72 32.45 4.08
CA SER A 180 -17.32 33.85 4.25
C SER A 180 -16.34 34.35 3.20
N TYR A 181 -15.45 33.47 2.69
CA TYR A 181 -14.34 33.87 1.81
C TYR A 181 -14.36 33.13 0.47
N GLY A 182 -15.31 32.19 0.26
CA GLY A 182 -15.44 31.40 -0.95
C GLY A 182 -14.57 30.14 -0.96
N HIS A 183 -14.92 29.20 -1.83
CA HIS A 183 -14.27 27.88 -1.91
C HIS A 183 -12.76 27.94 -2.19
N ASN A 184 -12.29 28.95 -2.91
CA ASN A 184 -10.85 29.12 -3.16
C ASN A 184 -10.05 29.28 -1.86
N VAL A 185 -10.61 29.95 -0.84
CA VAL A 185 -9.96 30.09 0.46
C VAL A 185 -10.01 28.78 1.25
N GLY A 186 -11.11 28.03 1.15
CA GLY A 186 -11.18 26.69 1.70
C GLY A 186 -10.14 25.76 1.08
N ASP A 187 -9.98 25.80 -0.24
CA ASP A 187 -8.97 25.02 -0.95
C ASP A 187 -7.54 25.39 -0.52
N LEU A 188 -7.29 26.70 -0.33
CA LEU A 188 -6.01 27.20 0.20
C LEU A 188 -5.76 26.71 1.62
N ALA A 189 -6.78 26.68 2.48
CA ALA A 189 -6.70 26.16 3.84
C ALA A 189 -6.33 24.67 3.87
N LEU A 190 -7.01 23.85 3.06
CA LEU A 190 -6.71 22.41 2.91
C LEU A 190 -5.28 22.16 2.42
N ASN A 191 -4.85 22.87 1.39
CA ASN A 191 -3.49 22.78 0.87
C ASN A 191 -2.44 23.17 1.90
N SER A 192 -2.69 24.26 2.64
CA SER A 192 -1.77 24.74 3.66
C SER A 192 -1.69 23.77 4.84
N ALA A 193 -2.81 23.20 5.27
CA ALA A 193 -2.85 22.18 6.30
C ALA A 193 -2.08 20.92 5.88
N ALA A 194 -2.33 20.42 4.67
CA ALA A 194 -1.62 19.25 4.14
C ALA A 194 -0.09 19.47 4.10
N LYS A 195 0.38 20.64 3.64
CA LYS A 195 1.82 20.98 3.61
C LYS A 195 2.43 21.01 5.00
N VAL A 196 1.76 21.60 5.98
CA VAL A 196 2.24 21.65 7.37
C VAL A 196 2.33 20.23 7.94
N ILE A 197 1.30 19.40 7.77
CA ILE A 197 1.32 18.02 8.27
C ILE A 197 2.44 17.21 7.60
N LEU A 198 2.56 17.28 6.27
CA LEU A 198 3.60 16.57 5.51
C LEU A 198 5.01 16.97 5.95
N SER A 199 5.25 18.23 6.29
CA SER A 199 6.57 18.70 6.77
C SER A 199 6.96 18.10 8.14
N ASN A 200 6.00 17.55 8.86
CA ASN A 200 6.18 16.98 10.20
C ASN A 200 6.25 15.46 10.23
N ILE A 201 6.08 14.79 9.11
CA ILE A 201 6.03 13.33 9.03
C ILE A 201 7.14 12.75 8.16
N ARG A 202 7.39 11.46 8.27
CA ARG A 202 8.42 10.75 7.51
C ARG A 202 7.84 10.28 6.17
N LYS A 203 8.70 9.93 5.22
CA LYS A 203 8.29 9.29 3.95
C LYS A 203 7.57 7.94 4.14
N SER A 204 7.80 7.27 5.28
CA SER A 204 7.13 6.01 5.65
C SER A 204 5.74 6.20 6.25
N ASP A 205 5.38 7.42 6.62
CA ASP A 205 4.12 7.77 7.24
C ASP A 205 3.08 8.09 6.15
N PHE A 206 1.80 8.00 6.49
CA PHE A 206 0.73 8.25 5.54
C PHE A 206 -0.13 9.41 5.99
N LEU A 207 -0.31 10.38 5.10
CA LEU A 207 -1.31 11.42 5.23
C LEU A 207 -2.36 11.21 4.15
N ILE A 208 -3.62 11.08 4.57
CA ILE A 208 -4.75 10.73 3.71
C ILE A 208 -5.82 11.80 3.89
N ARG A 209 -6.33 12.37 2.81
CA ARG A 209 -7.57 13.15 2.86
C ARG A 209 -8.74 12.18 2.88
N TYR A 210 -9.36 12.04 4.06
CA TYR A 210 -10.38 11.04 4.33
C TYR A 210 -11.78 11.51 3.95
N GLY A 211 -12.06 12.80 4.16
CA GLY A 211 -13.32 13.49 3.86
C GLY A 211 -13.09 14.86 3.25
N GLY A 212 -14.09 15.72 3.32
CA GLY A 212 -14.02 17.11 2.80
C GLY A 212 -12.90 17.91 3.43
N ASP A 213 -12.91 18.02 4.74
CA ASP A 213 -11.98 18.76 5.63
C ASP A 213 -11.24 17.83 6.60
N GLU A 214 -11.44 16.52 6.46
CA GLU A 214 -10.88 15.50 7.33
C GLU A 214 -9.60 14.90 6.75
N PHE A 215 -8.55 14.83 7.60
CA PHE A 215 -7.31 14.15 7.30
C PHE A 215 -7.09 13.00 8.26
N LEU A 216 -6.67 11.87 7.73
CA LEU A 216 -6.23 10.71 8.48
C LEU A 216 -4.71 10.61 8.43
N LEU A 217 -4.07 10.66 9.60
CA LEU A 217 -2.65 10.48 9.77
C LEU A 217 -2.37 9.08 10.30
N VAL A 218 -1.48 8.34 9.64
CA VAL A 218 -1.07 6.99 10.04
C VAL A 218 0.44 6.92 10.14
N LEU A 219 0.95 6.59 11.33
CA LEU A 219 2.37 6.59 11.69
C LEU A 219 2.82 5.19 12.11
N PRO A 220 3.30 4.35 11.19
CA PRO A 220 3.76 3.00 11.51
C PRO A 220 4.98 3.00 12.43
N GLY A 221 4.96 2.10 13.43
CA GLY A 221 6.08 1.90 14.35
C GLY A 221 6.32 3.03 15.34
N ILE A 222 5.39 3.97 15.50
CA ILE A 222 5.55 5.08 16.45
C ILE A 222 5.19 4.63 17.86
N ARG A 223 5.99 5.07 18.86
CA ARG A 223 5.66 4.88 20.26
C ARG A 223 4.70 5.98 20.74
N LYS A 224 3.88 5.67 21.75
CA LYS A 224 2.85 6.57 22.25
C LYS A 224 3.37 7.96 22.64
N ASP A 225 4.47 8.03 23.37
CA ASP A 225 5.07 9.29 23.82
C ASP A 225 5.54 10.17 22.63
N ALA A 226 6.05 9.56 21.58
CA ALA A 226 6.44 10.23 20.35
C ALA A 226 5.23 10.62 19.51
N PHE A 227 4.18 9.82 19.52
CA PHE A 227 2.92 10.09 18.85
C PHE A 227 2.26 11.33 19.42
N ASP A 228 2.04 11.39 20.74
CA ASP A 228 1.41 12.52 21.41
C ASP A 228 2.20 13.84 21.19
N LYS A 229 3.54 13.78 21.26
CA LYS A 229 4.40 14.92 20.94
C LYS A 229 4.25 15.37 19.48
N LYS A 230 4.15 14.43 18.56
CA LYS A 230 3.99 14.69 17.13
C LYS A 230 2.68 15.40 16.84
N LEU A 231 1.56 14.94 17.41
CA LEU A 231 0.25 15.56 17.24
C LEU A 231 0.23 16.98 17.79
N ASN A 232 0.77 17.18 19.00
CA ASN A 232 0.88 18.51 19.59
C ASN A 232 1.75 19.47 18.76
N GLN A 233 2.84 18.97 18.17
CA GLN A 233 3.70 19.76 17.27
C GLN A 233 2.94 20.18 16.02
N ILE A 234 2.23 19.26 15.37
CA ILE A 234 1.43 19.53 14.18
C ILE A 234 0.35 20.56 14.49
N GLN A 235 -0.41 20.36 15.56
CA GLN A 235 -1.48 21.28 15.98
C GLN A 235 -0.95 22.69 16.24
N LYS A 236 0.18 22.81 16.96
CA LYS A 236 0.82 24.11 17.22
C LYS A 236 1.28 24.80 15.94
N GLN A 237 1.87 24.07 15.00
CA GLN A 237 2.33 24.65 13.75
C GLN A 237 1.17 25.08 12.85
N LEU A 238 0.09 24.29 12.79
CA LEU A 238 -1.13 24.68 12.10
C LEU A 238 -1.69 25.98 12.67
N HIS A 239 -1.79 26.09 13.99
CA HIS A 239 -2.28 27.32 14.64
C HIS A 239 -1.40 28.57 14.38
N GLN A 240 -0.11 28.36 14.11
CA GLN A 240 0.83 29.44 13.75
C GLN A 240 0.83 29.77 12.25
N THR A 241 0.14 28.95 11.44
CA THR A 241 0.08 29.10 9.98
C THR A 241 -1.06 30.04 9.62
N THR A 242 -0.71 31.13 8.96
CA THR A 242 -1.67 32.03 8.33
C THR A 242 -1.82 31.74 6.86
N LEU A 243 -2.97 31.99 6.29
CA LEU A 243 -3.20 31.76 4.86
C LEU A 243 -2.61 32.92 4.03
N ASP A 244 -1.93 32.54 2.94
CA ASP A 244 -1.36 33.53 2.00
C ASP A 244 -2.45 34.42 1.43
N GLY A 245 -2.25 35.74 1.56
CA GLY A 245 -3.23 36.74 1.16
C GLY A 245 -4.36 37.02 2.18
N TYR A 246 -4.42 36.24 3.28
CA TYR A 246 -5.46 36.32 4.32
C TYR A 246 -4.84 36.30 5.74
N PRO A 247 -4.06 37.32 6.12
CA PRO A 247 -3.29 37.29 7.38
C PRO A 247 -4.14 37.25 8.66
N GLY A 248 -5.45 37.48 8.55
CA GLY A 248 -6.41 37.35 9.66
C GLY A 248 -6.95 35.92 9.86
N ILE A 249 -6.60 34.97 8.99
CA ILE A 249 -7.05 33.57 9.08
C ILE A 249 -5.88 32.71 9.54
N SER A 250 -5.99 32.13 10.75
CA SER A 250 -5.09 31.10 11.25
C SER A 250 -5.78 29.74 11.17
N LEU A 251 -5.02 28.69 10.82
CA LEU A 251 -5.56 27.34 10.77
C LEU A 251 -5.68 26.77 12.17
N SER A 252 -6.75 26.02 12.40
CA SER A 252 -6.94 25.21 13.62
C SER A 252 -7.48 23.85 13.25
N VAL A 253 -7.11 22.84 14.03
CA VAL A 253 -7.55 21.45 13.83
C VAL A 253 -7.95 20.81 15.14
N SER A 254 -9.04 20.09 15.11
CA SER A 254 -9.41 19.12 16.13
C SER A 254 -8.74 17.78 15.80
N ILE A 255 -8.13 17.13 16.80
CA ILE A 255 -7.37 15.90 16.59
C ILE A 255 -7.82 14.85 17.60
N GLY A 256 -8.35 13.73 17.11
CA GLY A 256 -8.54 12.48 17.86
C GLY A 256 -7.47 11.47 17.47
N GLY A 257 -6.81 10.82 18.42
CA GLY A 257 -5.77 9.87 18.05
C GLY A 257 -5.57 8.73 19.04
N VAL A 258 -5.17 7.58 18.54
CA VAL A 258 -4.87 6.36 19.30
C VAL A 258 -3.58 5.72 18.82
N THR A 259 -2.93 4.95 19.71
CA THR A 259 -1.86 4.04 19.34
C THR A 259 -2.31 2.61 19.59
N THR A 260 -1.92 1.70 18.70
CA THR A 260 -2.20 0.27 18.84
C THR A 260 -1.00 -0.59 18.51
N VAL A 261 -0.99 -1.85 18.95
CA VAL A 261 0.09 -2.81 18.72
C VAL A 261 -0.43 -4.09 18.07
N GLU A 262 -1.66 -4.50 18.38
CA GLU A 262 -2.20 -5.84 18.06
C GLU A 262 -3.55 -5.79 17.33
N GLU A 263 -3.80 -4.76 16.56
CA GLU A 263 -5.03 -4.65 15.77
C GLU A 263 -4.75 -4.00 14.40
N THR A 264 -5.73 -4.02 13.51
CA THR A 264 -5.63 -3.34 12.23
C THR A 264 -5.86 -1.84 12.37
N VAL A 265 -5.32 -1.07 11.41
CA VAL A 265 -5.57 0.38 11.31
C VAL A 265 -7.07 0.69 11.29
N GLY A 266 -7.87 -0.15 10.59
CA GLY A 266 -9.32 0.05 10.52
C GLY A 266 -10.01 -0.04 11.87
N ILE A 267 -9.68 -1.05 12.68
CA ILE A 267 -10.25 -1.21 14.04
C ILE A 267 -9.81 -0.07 14.95
N ALA A 268 -8.54 0.32 14.88
CA ALA A 268 -8.03 1.40 15.70
C ALA A 268 -8.63 2.76 15.32
N LEU A 269 -8.94 2.97 14.05
CA LEU A 269 -9.60 4.20 13.58
C LEU A 269 -11.00 4.37 14.17
N GLU A 270 -11.81 3.29 14.28
CA GLU A 270 -13.12 3.32 14.92
C GLU A 270 -13.11 3.77 16.38
N ARG A 271 -11.93 3.73 17.03
CA ARG A 271 -11.74 4.23 18.41
C ARG A 271 -11.16 5.64 18.46
N ALA A 272 -10.59 6.12 17.36
CA ALA A 272 -9.99 7.45 17.26
C ALA A 272 -11.02 8.51 16.88
N ASP A 273 -12.11 8.09 16.23
CA ASP A 273 -13.27 8.88 15.83
C ASP A 273 -14.21 9.01 17.05
#